data_11da842e05bf02f46b141b59c6e0389d
#
_entry.id   11da842e05bf02f46b141b59c6e0389d
#
_cell.length_a   1.000
_cell.length_b   1.000
_cell.length_c   1.000
_cell.angle_alpha   90.00
_cell.angle_beta   90.00
_cell.angle_gamma   90.00
#
_symmetry.space_group_name_H-M   'P 1'
#
loop_
_entity.id
_entity.type
_entity.pdbx_description
1 polymer ?
#
loop_
_entity_poly.entity_id
_entity_poly.type
_entity_poly.pdbx_seq_one_letter_code
_entity_poly.pdbx_strand_id
1 'polypeptide(L)'
;MISNNRRNMMNSIMMGRLARLTLAVVALVMTVGAVRAEAWWDEKWQHRRKVALDTTANGAEIKEAVTEVPVLVRLHTGNFSFTNAKEDGSDVRFVAGDDKTPLKFHFEMYDPKKEIALAWVKVPQLAANSGQNMVWVYYGNSGVQAAQDAGGTYDTPQALVYHFSETQGAPQDSSSYKNHAKEFTGGLGAPALIGGGAVFKGAERIVVPASPSLAFPKGFTFSIWVKPAQIQGETHLFSWGDGAQGIVVGLEQGGGAFARVGQAVTGRTQPLTPQEWHHLAVSAEPGKRLTIYLNGREAASVAMAAAMPAPAGEAAIGGGAQGGQFFVGEMDEVTLAGVARPAAWFAAAAGSQGQEGKLVALAQEEEGGKGEADLTIHLMKVIAKSITLDGWAIIGLCTFMLFFAAAVFVFKFLALQKIIKGNETFLESFDELHDPLALEDADEDLKHSSMYRIYRAGKTEIERWLARQSEEKEITGLTPSALNIFRTALDKANVKEKQNLSSWLIVMTLGISGGPFWGLLGTVWGVMNTFASLAESGEANLSAIAPGVASALACTLFGLFVAIPALFAYSYLTNRMKNLNADTHIFIDEFAVKVEGAYGEKA
;
A
#
# COMPACT_ATOMS: atom_id res chain seq x y z
N MET A 1 -17.78 18.19 54.19
CA MET A 1 -18.38 16.95 53.62
C MET A 1 -18.79 17.03 52.16
N ILE A 2 -19.38 18.11 51.65
CA ILE A 2 -19.90 18.18 50.24
C ILE A 2 -18.81 18.33 49.17
N SER A 3 -17.66 18.96 49.51
CA SER A 3 -16.53 19.21 48.57
C SER A 3 -15.74 17.93 48.25
N ASN A 4 -15.50 17.06 49.20
CA ASN A 4 -14.72 15.84 49.06
C ASN A 4 -15.43 14.77 48.20
N ASN A 5 -16.75 14.65 48.34
CA ASN A 5 -17.53 13.70 47.55
C ASN A 5 -17.56 14.06 46.03
N ARG A 6 -17.50 15.33 45.68
CA ARG A 6 -17.39 15.78 44.27
C ARG A 6 -16.00 15.50 43.69
N ARG A 7 -14.93 15.64 44.47
CA ARG A 7 -13.55 15.39 44.00
C ARG A 7 -13.29 13.88 43.80
N ASN A 8 -13.76 13.04 44.73
CA ASN A 8 -13.64 11.59 44.62
C ASN A 8 -14.49 11.00 43.45
N MET A 9 -15.69 11.55 43.24
CA MET A 9 -16.53 11.18 42.10
C MET A 9 -15.90 11.63 40.77
N MET A 10 -15.26 12.80 40.73
CA MET A 10 -14.59 13.30 39.53
C MET A 10 -13.30 12.52 39.21
N ASN A 11 -12.53 12.12 40.25
CA ASN A 11 -11.36 11.27 40.10
C ASN A 11 -11.71 9.83 39.66
N SER A 12 -12.78 9.25 40.19
CA SER A 12 -13.29 7.95 39.75
C SER A 12 -13.79 7.99 38.32
N ILE A 13 -14.48 9.05 37.93
CA ILE A 13 -14.95 9.26 36.55
C ILE A 13 -13.76 9.47 35.60
N MET A 14 -12.73 10.20 36.04
CA MET A 14 -11.53 10.47 35.22
C MET A 14 -10.64 9.24 35.10
N MET A 15 -10.50 8.40 36.16
CA MET A 15 -9.81 7.11 36.08
C MET A 15 -10.56 6.12 35.19
N GLY A 16 -11.90 6.07 35.26
CA GLY A 16 -12.73 5.29 34.35
C GLY A 16 -12.64 5.75 32.89
N ARG A 17 -12.45 7.07 32.66
CA ARG A 17 -12.23 7.62 31.32
C ARG A 17 -10.82 7.36 30.80
N LEU A 18 -9.78 7.45 31.63
CA LEU A 18 -8.40 7.14 31.24
C LEU A 18 -8.21 5.64 30.95
N ALA A 19 -8.77 4.77 31.80
CA ALA A 19 -8.77 3.34 31.56
C ALA A 19 -9.58 2.97 30.28
N ARG A 20 -10.68 3.66 30.02
CA ARG A 20 -11.43 3.50 28.76
C ARG A 20 -10.69 4.07 27.56
N LEU A 21 -9.93 5.17 27.71
CA LEU A 21 -9.10 5.73 26.64
C LEU A 21 -7.90 4.83 26.33
N THR A 22 -7.24 4.29 27.34
CA THR A 22 -6.16 3.30 27.13
C THR A 22 -6.69 1.99 26.54
N LEU A 23 -7.86 1.51 27.00
CA LEU A 23 -8.50 0.36 26.36
C LEU A 23 -8.95 0.68 24.93
N ALA A 24 -9.45 1.89 24.67
CA ALA A 24 -9.84 2.33 23.33
C ALA A 24 -8.63 2.51 22.41
N VAL A 25 -7.49 3.00 22.90
CA VAL A 25 -6.23 3.10 22.14
C VAL A 25 -5.65 1.71 21.88
N VAL A 26 -5.67 0.81 22.86
CA VAL A 26 -5.27 -0.60 22.69
C VAL A 26 -6.24 -1.31 21.76
N ALA A 27 -7.54 -1.07 21.88
CA ALA A 27 -8.55 -1.61 20.97
C ALA A 27 -8.40 -1.00 19.55
N LEU A 28 -8.08 0.29 19.41
CA LEU A 28 -7.82 0.93 18.12
C LEU A 28 -6.53 0.39 17.48
N VAL A 29 -5.47 0.15 18.24
CA VAL A 29 -4.25 -0.52 17.79
C VAL A 29 -4.53 -1.99 17.43
N MET A 30 -5.43 -2.66 18.19
CA MET A 30 -5.87 -4.03 17.87
C MET A 30 -6.85 -4.07 16.69
N THR A 31 -7.67 -3.03 16.46
CA THR A 31 -8.61 -2.96 15.34
C THR A 31 -7.98 -2.50 14.04
N VAL A 32 -6.86 -1.76 14.08
CA VAL A 32 -6.03 -1.49 12.89
C VAL A 32 -5.36 -2.79 12.37
N GLY A 33 -5.23 -3.82 13.22
CA GLY A 33 -4.79 -5.17 12.81
C GLY A 33 -5.90 -6.12 12.35
N ALA A 34 -7.17 -5.71 12.39
CA ALA A 34 -8.29 -6.50 11.91
C ALA A 34 -8.86 -5.94 10.60
N VAL A 35 -7.99 -5.65 9.63
CA VAL A 35 -8.41 -5.67 8.24
C VAL A 35 -8.80 -7.13 7.98
N ARG A 36 -10.07 -7.36 7.69
CA ARG A 36 -10.55 -8.69 7.27
C ARG A 36 -9.65 -9.12 6.13
N ALA A 37 -8.94 -10.24 6.31
CA ALA A 37 -8.33 -10.92 5.19
C ALA A 37 -9.45 -11.09 4.15
N GLU A 38 -9.35 -10.43 2.99
CA GLU A 38 -10.29 -10.65 1.91
C GLU A 38 -10.24 -12.14 1.60
N ALA A 39 -11.39 -12.81 1.73
CA ALA A 39 -11.47 -14.24 1.49
C ALA A 39 -11.03 -14.48 0.05
N TRP A 40 -10.02 -15.32 -0.13
CA TRP A 40 -9.56 -15.74 -1.45
C TRP A 40 -10.70 -16.38 -2.22
N TRP A 41 -10.71 -16.19 -3.53
CA TRP A 41 -11.66 -16.84 -4.43
C TRP A 41 -11.75 -18.35 -4.19
N ASP A 42 -10.62 -19.02 -4.02
CA ASP A 42 -10.56 -20.44 -3.62
C ASP A 42 -9.24 -20.68 -2.84
N GLU A 43 -9.35 -21.16 -1.61
CA GLU A 43 -8.24 -21.45 -0.70
C GLU A 43 -7.28 -22.54 -1.20
N LYS A 44 -7.63 -23.28 -2.26
CA LYS A 44 -6.76 -24.29 -2.88
C LYS A 44 -5.62 -23.69 -3.68
N TRP A 45 -5.70 -22.42 -4.06
CA TRP A 45 -4.61 -21.71 -4.71
C TRP A 45 -3.68 -21.11 -3.66
N GLN A 46 -2.36 -21.34 -3.83
CA GLN A 46 -1.36 -20.91 -2.86
C GLN A 46 -0.84 -19.50 -3.11
N HIS A 47 -0.98 -19.00 -4.33
CA HIS A 47 -0.46 -17.71 -4.76
C HIS A 47 -1.49 -16.94 -5.56
N ARG A 48 -1.52 -15.62 -5.35
CA ARG A 48 -2.25 -14.70 -6.20
C ARG A 48 -1.48 -13.39 -6.39
N ARG A 49 -1.80 -12.69 -7.47
CA ARG A 49 -1.34 -11.31 -7.69
C ARG A 49 -2.47 -10.44 -8.17
N LYS A 50 -2.49 -9.21 -7.71
CA LYS A 50 -3.37 -8.18 -8.24
C LYS A 50 -2.81 -7.68 -9.56
N VAL A 51 -3.64 -7.69 -10.61
CA VAL A 51 -3.40 -7.09 -11.92
C VAL A 51 -4.18 -5.79 -11.94
N ALA A 52 -3.53 -4.66 -11.70
CA ALA A 52 -4.14 -3.34 -11.79
C ALA A 52 -4.30 -2.93 -13.27
N LEU A 53 -5.44 -2.30 -13.59
CA LEU A 53 -5.79 -1.85 -14.94
C LEU A 53 -6.04 -0.34 -14.89
N ASP A 54 -5.00 0.44 -15.22
CA ASP A 54 -5.05 1.90 -15.10
C ASP A 54 -5.63 2.56 -16.35
N THR A 55 -6.85 3.07 -16.22
CA THR A 55 -7.54 3.80 -17.29
C THR A 55 -7.44 5.32 -17.16
N THR A 56 -6.66 5.84 -16.19
CA THR A 56 -6.45 7.28 -16.00
C THR A 56 -5.57 7.89 -17.11
N ALA A 57 -5.38 9.19 -17.06
CA ALA A 57 -4.47 9.92 -17.96
C ALA A 57 -3.00 9.47 -17.84
N ASN A 58 -2.59 8.91 -16.70
CA ASN A 58 -1.24 8.36 -16.51
C ASN A 58 -1.10 6.92 -17.03
N GLY A 59 -2.23 6.22 -17.22
CA GLY A 59 -2.32 4.88 -17.80
C GLY A 59 -2.74 4.93 -19.27
N ALA A 60 -3.78 4.18 -19.62
CA ALA A 60 -4.26 4.05 -21.00
C ALA A 60 -5.20 5.18 -21.50
N GLU A 61 -5.49 6.19 -20.69
CA GLU A 61 -6.36 7.34 -21.00
C GLU A 61 -7.73 6.95 -21.55
N ILE A 62 -8.41 6.00 -20.92
CA ILE A 62 -9.73 5.51 -21.36
C ILE A 62 -10.82 6.44 -20.79
N LYS A 63 -11.48 7.18 -21.67
CA LYS A 63 -12.45 8.24 -21.31
C LYS A 63 -13.88 7.75 -21.14
N GLU A 64 -14.21 6.58 -21.66
CA GLU A 64 -15.54 5.96 -21.59
C GLU A 64 -15.42 4.53 -21.10
N ALA A 65 -16.40 4.06 -20.34
CA ALA A 65 -16.40 2.69 -19.88
C ALA A 65 -16.55 1.71 -21.06
N VAL A 66 -15.82 0.61 -21.01
CA VAL A 66 -15.87 -0.42 -22.04
C VAL A 66 -15.99 -1.79 -21.38
N THR A 67 -16.73 -2.70 -22.00
CA THR A 67 -17.05 -4.02 -21.47
C THR A 67 -16.50 -5.14 -22.36
N GLU A 68 -16.26 -6.30 -21.71
CA GLU A 68 -15.82 -7.54 -22.37
C GLU A 68 -14.56 -7.41 -23.23
N VAL A 69 -13.61 -6.57 -22.78
CA VAL A 69 -12.37 -6.27 -23.51
C VAL A 69 -11.34 -7.38 -23.27
N PRO A 70 -10.77 -7.98 -24.32
CA PRO A 70 -9.59 -8.83 -24.17
C PRO A 70 -8.36 -7.98 -23.87
N VAL A 71 -7.78 -8.19 -22.68
CA VAL A 71 -6.60 -7.48 -22.20
C VAL A 71 -5.42 -8.43 -22.18
N LEU A 72 -4.30 -8.02 -22.77
CA LEU A 72 -3.05 -8.77 -22.71
C LEU A 72 -2.36 -8.55 -21.36
N VAL A 73 -2.11 -9.64 -20.65
CA VAL A 73 -1.31 -9.67 -19.40
C VAL A 73 0.00 -10.38 -19.69
N ARG A 74 1.11 -9.64 -19.61
CA ARG A 74 2.46 -10.18 -19.79
C ARG A 74 3.00 -10.63 -18.45
N LEU A 75 3.29 -11.92 -18.31
CA LEU A 75 3.92 -12.52 -17.14
C LEU A 75 5.39 -12.81 -17.45
N HIS A 76 6.28 -12.40 -16.56
CA HIS A 76 7.71 -12.60 -16.68
C HIS A 76 8.36 -12.68 -15.29
N THR A 77 9.62 -13.11 -15.21
CA THR A 77 10.35 -13.33 -13.95
C THR A 77 10.28 -12.15 -12.96
N GLY A 78 10.17 -10.91 -13.43
CA GLY A 78 10.01 -9.72 -12.57
C GLY A 78 8.62 -9.56 -11.94
N ASN A 79 7.59 -10.22 -12.47
CA ASN A 79 6.21 -10.01 -12.03
C ASN A 79 5.41 -11.31 -11.84
N PHE A 80 5.99 -12.48 -12.03
CA PHE A 80 5.33 -13.77 -11.85
C PHE A 80 6.34 -14.85 -11.47
N SER A 81 5.95 -15.75 -10.56
CA SER A 81 6.80 -16.83 -10.07
C SER A 81 6.46 -18.13 -10.81
N PHE A 82 7.16 -18.42 -11.91
CA PHE A 82 6.95 -19.63 -12.69
C PHE A 82 7.24 -20.92 -11.92
N THR A 83 8.13 -20.85 -10.91
CA THR A 83 8.44 -21.98 -10.03
C THR A 83 7.31 -22.35 -9.07
N ASN A 84 6.40 -21.40 -8.80
CA ASN A 84 5.22 -21.59 -7.95
C ASN A 84 3.98 -22.02 -8.75
N ALA A 85 4.04 -21.95 -10.09
CA ALA A 85 3.01 -22.41 -10.99
C ALA A 85 3.37 -23.78 -11.60
N LYS A 86 2.39 -24.48 -12.17
CA LYS A 86 2.65 -25.72 -12.90
C LYS A 86 3.42 -25.41 -14.20
N GLU A 87 4.27 -26.36 -14.62
CA GLU A 87 5.10 -26.22 -15.83
C GLU A 87 4.28 -25.97 -17.11
N ASP A 88 3.03 -26.44 -17.15
CA ASP A 88 2.12 -26.26 -18.30
C ASP A 88 1.16 -25.07 -18.13
N GLY A 89 1.24 -24.30 -17.01
CA GLY A 89 0.35 -23.20 -16.71
C GLY A 89 -1.12 -23.60 -16.44
N SER A 90 -1.39 -24.91 -16.30
CA SER A 90 -2.77 -25.42 -16.16
C SER A 90 -3.46 -25.01 -14.86
N ASP A 91 -2.72 -24.56 -13.86
CA ASP A 91 -3.22 -24.05 -12.58
C ASP A 91 -3.44 -22.53 -12.56
N VAL A 92 -3.08 -21.80 -13.59
CA VAL A 92 -3.34 -20.36 -13.65
C VAL A 92 -4.83 -20.09 -13.84
N ARG A 93 -5.35 -19.12 -13.10
CA ARG A 93 -6.72 -18.61 -13.19
C ARG A 93 -6.72 -17.10 -13.12
N PHE A 94 -7.59 -16.49 -13.92
CA PHE A 94 -7.90 -15.07 -13.76
C PHE A 94 -9.28 -14.93 -13.14
N VAL A 95 -9.40 -14.01 -12.18
CA VAL A 95 -10.62 -13.76 -11.42
C VAL A 95 -10.90 -12.25 -11.45
N ALA A 96 -12.16 -11.86 -11.54
CA ALA A 96 -12.55 -10.45 -11.57
C ALA A 96 -12.16 -9.74 -10.27
N GLY A 97 -12.22 -8.41 -10.28
CA GLY A 97 -11.87 -7.59 -9.11
C GLY A 97 -12.74 -7.82 -7.87
N ASP A 98 -13.88 -8.49 -8.01
CA ASP A 98 -14.75 -8.94 -6.92
C ASP A 98 -14.18 -10.14 -6.13
N ASP A 99 -13.08 -10.71 -6.61
CA ASP A 99 -12.44 -11.92 -6.09
C ASP A 99 -13.40 -13.13 -5.94
N LYS A 100 -14.34 -13.26 -6.87
CA LYS A 100 -15.36 -14.33 -6.89
C LYS A 100 -15.62 -14.90 -8.26
N THR A 101 -15.56 -14.06 -9.29
CA THR A 101 -15.99 -14.41 -10.65
C THR A 101 -14.79 -14.83 -11.49
N PRO A 102 -14.63 -16.14 -11.84
CA PRO A 102 -13.58 -16.59 -12.76
C PRO A 102 -13.78 -15.98 -14.15
N LEU A 103 -12.67 -15.53 -14.74
CA LEU A 103 -12.66 -14.94 -16.07
C LEU A 103 -12.22 -15.95 -17.14
N LYS A 104 -12.73 -15.77 -18.36
CA LYS A 104 -12.25 -16.48 -19.52
C LYS A 104 -10.90 -15.92 -19.94
N PHE A 105 -9.99 -16.80 -20.26
CA PHE A 105 -8.63 -16.46 -20.70
C PHE A 105 -8.04 -17.59 -21.53
N HIS A 106 -6.97 -17.29 -22.25
CA HIS A 106 -6.08 -18.28 -22.83
C HIS A 106 -4.65 -17.74 -22.88
N PHE A 107 -3.69 -18.63 -22.97
CA PHE A 107 -2.32 -18.26 -23.28
C PHE A 107 -2.10 -18.32 -24.80
N GLU A 108 -1.58 -17.23 -25.34
CA GLU A 108 -0.96 -17.25 -26.67
C GLU A 108 0.38 -17.97 -26.61
N MET A 109 1.14 -17.71 -25.52
CA MET A 109 2.41 -18.35 -25.20
C MET A 109 2.52 -18.60 -23.70
N TYR A 110 3.02 -19.77 -23.30
CA TYR A 110 3.44 -20.06 -21.94
C TYR A 110 4.74 -20.87 -22.00
N ASP A 111 5.87 -20.25 -21.65
CA ASP A 111 7.19 -20.89 -21.66
C ASP A 111 7.85 -20.72 -20.28
N PRO A 112 7.71 -21.69 -19.37
CA PRO A 112 8.26 -21.60 -18.01
C PRO A 112 9.79 -21.67 -17.99
N LYS A 113 10.44 -22.19 -19.05
CA LYS A 113 11.91 -22.24 -19.15
C LYS A 113 12.50 -20.87 -19.48
N LYS A 114 11.80 -20.10 -20.32
CA LYS A 114 12.15 -18.71 -20.61
C LYS A 114 11.53 -17.73 -19.62
N GLU A 115 10.68 -18.23 -18.70
CA GLU A 115 9.94 -17.44 -17.71
C GLU A 115 9.14 -16.30 -18.36
N ILE A 116 8.40 -16.63 -19.42
CA ILE A 116 7.53 -15.71 -20.16
C ILE A 116 6.18 -16.37 -20.43
N ALA A 117 5.09 -15.63 -20.18
CA ALA A 117 3.76 -16.01 -20.64
C ALA A 117 2.98 -14.78 -21.11
N LEU A 118 2.19 -14.99 -22.17
CA LEU A 118 1.29 -14.01 -22.77
C LEU A 118 -0.13 -14.50 -22.59
N ALA A 119 -0.87 -13.89 -21.68
CA ALA A 119 -2.23 -14.28 -21.33
C ALA A 119 -3.23 -13.24 -21.85
N TRP A 120 -4.17 -13.67 -22.65
CA TRP A 120 -5.33 -12.87 -23.05
C TRP A 120 -6.47 -13.10 -22.07
N VAL A 121 -6.96 -12.05 -21.45
CA VAL A 121 -7.97 -12.12 -20.38
C VAL A 121 -9.19 -11.29 -20.77
N LYS A 122 -10.38 -11.89 -20.76
CA LYS A 122 -11.65 -11.20 -20.98
C LYS A 122 -12.03 -10.41 -19.73
N VAL A 123 -11.73 -9.12 -19.73
CA VAL A 123 -12.07 -8.23 -18.62
C VAL A 123 -13.53 -7.81 -18.75
N PRO A 124 -14.39 -8.07 -17.76
CA PRO A 124 -15.83 -7.80 -17.87
C PRO A 124 -16.16 -6.32 -18.10
N GLN A 125 -15.45 -5.44 -17.41
CA GLN A 125 -15.64 -4.00 -17.51
C GLN A 125 -14.35 -3.26 -17.13
N LEU A 126 -14.04 -2.22 -17.89
CA LEU A 126 -13.08 -1.18 -17.56
C LEU A 126 -13.85 0.12 -17.33
N ALA A 127 -13.88 0.61 -16.12
CA ALA A 127 -14.44 1.93 -15.81
C ALA A 127 -13.55 3.03 -16.38
N ALA A 128 -14.14 4.12 -16.84
CA ALA A 128 -13.42 5.24 -17.40
C ALA A 128 -12.60 5.98 -16.33
N ASN A 129 -11.43 6.49 -16.72
CA ASN A 129 -10.58 7.37 -15.91
C ASN A 129 -10.41 6.91 -14.44
N SER A 130 -10.14 5.63 -14.25
CA SER A 130 -10.08 4.97 -12.93
C SER A 130 -8.78 4.18 -12.76
N GLY A 131 -8.10 4.38 -11.64
CA GLY A 131 -7.01 3.53 -11.16
C GLY A 131 -7.48 2.36 -10.29
N GLN A 132 -8.81 2.13 -10.19
CA GLN A 132 -9.38 1.09 -9.34
C GLN A 132 -9.76 -0.19 -10.09
N ASN A 133 -9.70 -0.19 -11.45
CA ASN A 133 -9.95 -1.39 -12.21
C ASN A 133 -8.87 -2.42 -11.92
N MET A 134 -9.27 -3.66 -11.69
CA MET A 134 -8.32 -4.74 -11.42
C MET A 134 -8.92 -6.11 -11.73
N VAL A 135 -8.05 -7.07 -11.90
CA VAL A 135 -8.36 -8.51 -11.87
C VAL A 135 -7.29 -9.21 -11.03
N TRP A 136 -7.55 -10.44 -10.65
CA TRP A 136 -6.60 -11.28 -9.93
C TRP A 136 -6.05 -12.37 -10.84
N VAL A 137 -4.77 -12.70 -10.71
CA VAL A 137 -4.19 -13.93 -11.25
C VAL A 137 -3.83 -14.86 -10.10
N TYR A 138 -4.37 -16.08 -10.11
CA TYR A 138 -4.18 -17.15 -9.13
C TYR A 138 -3.36 -18.28 -9.74
N TYR A 139 -2.46 -18.89 -8.94
CA TYR A 139 -1.63 -20.03 -9.34
C TYR A 139 -1.14 -20.81 -8.09
N GLY A 140 -0.43 -21.94 -8.30
CA GLY A 140 0.07 -22.77 -7.21
C GLY A 140 -0.94 -23.82 -6.72
N ASN A 141 -1.82 -24.33 -7.61
CA ASN A 141 -2.71 -25.45 -7.31
C ASN A 141 -2.38 -26.65 -8.21
N SER A 142 -1.62 -27.61 -7.67
CA SER A 142 -1.18 -28.80 -8.42
C SER A 142 -2.31 -29.76 -8.82
N GLY A 143 -3.48 -29.69 -8.14
CA GLY A 143 -4.58 -30.65 -8.32
C GLY A 143 -5.59 -30.29 -9.40
N VAL A 144 -5.40 -29.21 -10.18
CA VAL A 144 -6.39 -28.73 -11.16
C VAL A 144 -5.97 -28.98 -12.60
N GLN A 145 -6.98 -29.05 -13.48
CA GLN A 145 -6.79 -29.12 -14.93
C GLN A 145 -6.79 -27.73 -15.56
N ALA A 146 -6.30 -27.60 -16.78
CA ALA A 146 -6.32 -26.37 -17.53
C ALA A 146 -7.75 -25.84 -17.72
N ALA A 147 -7.90 -24.51 -17.62
CA ALA A 147 -9.18 -23.82 -17.81
C ALA A 147 -9.13 -22.78 -18.92
N GLN A 148 -8.16 -22.89 -19.82
CA GLN A 148 -8.02 -22.01 -20.96
C GLN A 148 -9.19 -22.19 -21.92
N ASP A 149 -9.70 -21.07 -22.43
CA ASP A 149 -10.82 -21.02 -23.37
C ASP A 149 -10.59 -19.86 -24.35
N ALA A 150 -9.83 -20.12 -25.41
CA ALA A 150 -9.51 -19.10 -26.42
C ALA A 150 -10.79 -18.53 -27.05
N GLY A 151 -11.74 -19.37 -27.46
CA GLY A 151 -13.00 -18.92 -28.04
C GLY A 151 -13.85 -18.09 -27.09
N GLY A 152 -13.88 -18.45 -25.81
CA GLY A 152 -14.64 -17.73 -24.78
C GLY A 152 -13.96 -16.44 -24.29
N THR A 153 -12.67 -16.25 -24.60
CA THR A 153 -11.94 -15.02 -24.25
C THR A 153 -12.46 -13.81 -25.03
N TYR A 154 -13.01 -14.04 -26.20
CA TYR A 154 -13.58 -13.00 -27.04
C TYR A 154 -15.10 -12.98 -26.94
N ASP A 155 -15.70 -11.81 -27.21
CA ASP A 155 -17.16 -11.67 -27.24
C ASP A 155 -17.75 -12.18 -28.55
N THR A 156 -19.05 -12.41 -28.60
CA THR A 156 -19.74 -12.94 -29.78
C THR A 156 -19.53 -12.12 -31.05
N PRO A 157 -19.46 -10.77 -31.06
CA PRO A 157 -19.16 -10.02 -32.28
C PRO A 157 -17.75 -10.22 -32.85
N GLN A 158 -16.81 -10.78 -32.06
CA GLN A 158 -15.42 -10.99 -32.52
C GLN A 158 -15.34 -12.16 -33.48
N ALA A 159 -15.26 -11.88 -34.77
CA ALA A 159 -15.39 -12.86 -35.83
C ALA A 159 -14.07 -13.51 -36.25
N LEU A 160 -12.91 -12.89 -35.94
CA LEU A 160 -11.59 -13.39 -36.28
C LEU A 160 -10.53 -12.78 -35.35
N VAL A 161 -9.56 -13.64 -34.97
CA VAL A 161 -8.37 -13.24 -34.18
C VAL A 161 -7.18 -14.07 -34.62
N TYR A 162 -6.19 -13.46 -35.26
CA TYR A 162 -4.92 -14.09 -35.64
C TYR A 162 -3.78 -13.52 -34.81
N HIS A 163 -3.18 -14.38 -33.99
CA HIS A 163 -1.99 -14.06 -33.16
C HIS A 163 -0.68 -14.29 -33.90
N PHE A 164 -0.70 -15.07 -35.00
CA PHE A 164 0.48 -15.47 -35.79
C PHE A 164 1.54 -16.24 -34.99
N SER A 165 1.15 -16.92 -33.93
CA SER A 165 2.04 -17.72 -33.07
C SER A 165 2.45 -19.05 -33.70
N GLU A 166 1.84 -19.44 -34.82
CA GLU A 166 2.17 -20.65 -35.55
C GLU A 166 3.54 -20.53 -36.23
N THR A 167 4.29 -21.61 -36.25
CA THR A 167 5.60 -21.66 -36.91
C THR A 167 5.53 -22.22 -38.34
N GLN A 168 4.40 -22.80 -38.70
CA GLN A 168 4.16 -23.43 -40.01
C GLN A 168 2.67 -23.37 -40.38
N GLY A 169 2.38 -23.42 -41.67
CA GLY A 169 1.02 -23.46 -42.22
C GLY A 169 0.40 -22.07 -42.38
N ALA A 170 -0.91 -21.99 -42.23
CA ALA A 170 -1.67 -20.74 -42.32
C ALA A 170 -2.14 -20.28 -40.93
N PRO A 171 -2.34 -18.97 -40.70
CA PRO A 171 -2.81 -18.42 -39.43
C PRO A 171 -4.10 -19.08 -38.94
N GLN A 172 -4.16 -19.41 -37.67
CA GLN A 172 -5.31 -20.02 -37.01
C GLN A 172 -6.12 -18.97 -36.27
N ASP A 173 -7.44 -19.03 -36.40
CA ASP A 173 -8.36 -18.13 -35.70
C ASP A 173 -8.60 -18.60 -34.27
N SER A 174 -8.27 -17.77 -33.32
CA SER A 174 -8.48 -17.99 -31.90
C SER A 174 -9.90 -17.67 -31.43
N SER A 175 -10.73 -17.01 -32.27
CA SER A 175 -12.13 -16.73 -31.95
C SER A 175 -12.98 -18.01 -31.90
N SER A 176 -14.22 -17.89 -31.43
CA SER A 176 -15.18 -19.01 -31.40
C SER A 176 -15.60 -19.47 -32.79
N TYR A 177 -15.43 -18.65 -33.85
CA TYR A 177 -15.87 -18.95 -35.21
C TYR A 177 -14.91 -19.78 -36.01
N LYS A 178 -13.62 -19.84 -35.62
CA LYS A 178 -12.60 -20.65 -36.29
C LYS A 178 -12.45 -20.36 -37.80
N ASN A 179 -12.50 -19.08 -38.17
CA ASN A 179 -12.23 -18.62 -39.53
C ASN A 179 -10.72 -18.68 -39.83
N HIS A 180 -10.16 -19.90 -39.80
CA HIS A 180 -8.75 -20.13 -40.11
C HIS A 180 -8.40 -19.64 -41.50
N ALA A 181 -7.21 -19.09 -41.68
CA ALA A 181 -6.75 -18.70 -43.01
C ALA A 181 -6.64 -19.90 -43.92
N LYS A 182 -6.96 -19.70 -45.18
CA LYS A 182 -6.88 -20.74 -46.21
C LYS A 182 -5.43 -20.98 -46.62
N GLU A 183 -4.68 -19.90 -46.81
CA GLU A 183 -3.28 -19.96 -47.23
C GLU A 183 -2.52 -18.71 -46.77
N PHE A 184 -1.23 -18.88 -46.56
CA PHE A 184 -0.24 -17.83 -46.40
C PHE A 184 1.14 -18.38 -46.83
N THR A 185 1.82 -17.66 -47.70
CA THR A 185 3.13 -18.07 -48.23
C THR A 185 4.29 -17.29 -47.58
N GLY A 186 3.98 -16.36 -46.67
CA GLY A 186 4.96 -15.61 -45.92
C GLY A 186 5.52 -16.36 -44.71
N GLY A 187 6.27 -15.67 -43.86
CA GLY A 187 6.83 -16.24 -42.64
C GLY A 187 5.89 -16.05 -41.44
N LEU A 188 5.69 -17.10 -40.65
CA LEU A 188 4.97 -17.04 -39.36
C LEU A 188 5.91 -17.31 -38.19
N GLY A 189 5.50 -16.87 -36.99
CA GLY A 189 6.21 -17.14 -35.75
C GLY A 189 7.54 -16.38 -35.60
N ALA A 190 7.81 -15.39 -36.44
CA ALA A 190 8.94 -14.49 -36.25
C ALA A 190 8.72 -13.65 -34.97
N PRO A 191 9.77 -13.35 -34.19
CA PRO A 191 9.62 -12.49 -33.04
C PRO A 191 8.98 -11.14 -33.39
N ALA A 192 7.85 -10.81 -32.79
CA ALA A 192 7.05 -9.64 -33.08
C ALA A 192 6.80 -8.77 -31.84
N LEU A 193 5.79 -7.92 -31.88
CA LEU A 193 5.41 -7.10 -30.71
C LEU A 193 4.87 -7.95 -29.57
N ILE A 194 4.07 -8.98 -29.93
CA ILE A 194 3.45 -9.93 -29.01
C ILE A 194 3.77 -11.32 -29.56
N GLY A 195 4.53 -12.12 -28.83
CA GLY A 195 4.86 -13.47 -29.22
C GLY A 195 5.45 -13.61 -30.63
N GLY A 196 4.69 -14.20 -31.54
CA GLY A 196 5.03 -14.39 -32.92
C GLY A 196 4.25 -13.47 -33.85
N GLY A 197 4.82 -13.15 -35.03
CA GLY A 197 4.17 -12.31 -36.04
C GLY A 197 4.30 -12.85 -37.44
N ALA A 198 3.59 -12.23 -38.39
CA ALA A 198 3.60 -12.53 -39.82
C ALA A 198 4.52 -11.56 -40.56
N VAL A 199 5.39 -12.11 -41.42
CA VAL A 199 6.36 -11.37 -42.24
C VAL A 199 5.96 -11.38 -43.70
N PHE A 200 5.86 -10.18 -44.27
CA PHE A 200 5.50 -9.93 -45.69
C PHE A 200 6.67 -9.30 -46.43
N LYS A 201 7.00 -9.84 -47.61
CA LYS A 201 8.14 -9.38 -48.45
C LYS A 201 7.68 -8.69 -49.74
N GLY A 202 6.35 -8.47 -49.93
CA GLY A 202 5.80 -7.74 -51.05
C GLY A 202 5.20 -8.60 -52.16
N ALA A 203 4.96 -9.88 -51.88
CA ALA A 203 4.26 -10.78 -52.82
C ALA A 203 3.24 -11.67 -52.09
N GLU A 204 3.25 -11.65 -50.79
CA GLU A 204 2.45 -12.52 -49.92
C GLU A 204 1.16 -11.83 -49.49
N ARG A 205 0.14 -12.63 -49.26
CA ARG A 205 -1.09 -12.23 -48.57
C ARG A 205 -1.66 -13.41 -47.80
N ILE A 206 -2.40 -13.15 -46.75
CA ILE A 206 -3.20 -14.15 -46.06
C ILE A 206 -4.57 -14.15 -46.69
N VAL A 207 -5.06 -15.32 -47.13
CA VAL A 207 -6.40 -15.48 -47.69
C VAL A 207 -7.35 -15.92 -46.58
N VAL A 208 -8.35 -15.07 -46.27
CA VAL A 208 -9.42 -15.35 -45.34
C VAL A 208 -10.62 -15.91 -46.08
N PRO A 209 -11.05 -17.15 -45.79
CA PRO A 209 -12.14 -17.78 -46.53
C PRO A 209 -13.48 -17.07 -46.27
N ALA A 210 -14.37 -17.12 -47.27
CA ALA A 210 -15.73 -16.64 -47.09
C ALA A 210 -16.46 -17.44 -45.98
N SER A 211 -17.09 -16.73 -45.04
CA SER A 211 -17.83 -17.33 -43.94
C SER A 211 -19.06 -16.50 -43.58
N PRO A 212 -20.18 -17.14 -43.19
CA PRO A 212 -21.35 -16.41 -42.69
C PRO A 212 -21.07 -15.53 -41.47
N SER A 213 -20.11 -15.91 -40.64
CA SER A 213 -19.69 -15.13 -39.47
C SER A 213 -18.96 -13.83 -39.83
N LEU A 214 -18.49 -13.71 -41.07
CA LEU A 214 -17.87 -12.49 -41.60
C LEU A 214 -18.89 -11.53 -42.24
N ALA A 215 -20.20 -11.82 -42.20
CA ALA A 215 -21.21 -10.85 -42.57
C ALA A 215 -21.37 -9.78 -41.48
N PHE A 216 -21.18 -8.50 -41.82
CA PHE A 216 -21.11 -7.40 -40.88
C PHE A 216 -22.22 -6.33 -41.03
N PRO A 217 -23.52 -6.72 -40.97
CA PRO A 217 -24.62 -5.78 -41.25
C PRO A 217 -24.79 -4.72 -40.16
N LYS A 218 -24.33 -4.97 -38.92
CA LYS A 218 -24.49 -4.09 -37.78
C LYS A 218 -23.30 -3.12 -37.57
N GLY A 219 -22.23 -3.30 -38.33
CA GLY A 219 -21.01 -2.53 -38.24
C GLY A 219 -19.77 -3.40 -38.44
N PHE A 220 -18.64 -2.78 -38.53
CA PHE A 220 -17.38 -3.44 -38.80
C PHE A 220 -16.27 -2.84 -37.98
N THR A 221 -15.42 -3.69 -37.44
CA THR A 221 -14.15 -3.29 -36.84
C THR A 221 -13.03 -4.14 -37.38
N PHE A 222 -11.95 -3.49 -37.76
CA PHE A 222 -10.66 -4.10 -38.08
C PHE A 222 -9.62 -3.52 -37.15
N SER A 223 -8.72 -4.33 -36.63
CA SER A 223 -7.58 -3.86 -35.79
C SER A 223 -6.36 -4.72 -36.09
N ILE A 224 -5.18 -4.09 -36.08
CA ILE A 224 -3.90 -4.71 -36.42
C ILE A 224 -2.75 -3.95 -35.76
N TRP A 225 -1.70 -4.65 -35.38
CA TRP A 225 -0.38 -4.07 -35.22
C TRP A 225 0.42 -4.23 -36.51
N VAL A 226 1.02 -3.13 -36.96
CA VAL A 226 1.75 -3.10 -38.23
C VAL A 226 3.09 -2.39 -38.06
N LYS A 227 4.14 -2.98 -38.63
CA LYS A 227 5.50 -2.43 -38.70
C LYS A 227 5.93 -2.41 -40.16
N PRO A 228 5.72 -1.31 -40.88
CA PRO A 228 6.13 -1.18 -42.25
C PRO A 228 7.66 -1.22 -42.38
N ALA A 229 8.18 -2.06 -43.28
CA ALA A 229 9.61 -2.05 -43.61
C ALA A 229 9.94 -0.88 -44.54
N GLN A 230 9.09 -0.69 -45.55
CA GLN A 230 9.13 0.43 -46.48
C GLN A 230 7.71 0.70 -47.02
N ILE A 231 7.45 1.92 -47.44
CA ILE A 231 6.15 2.31 -47.99
C ILE A 231 6.39 2.88 -49.39
N GLN A 232 6.16 2.05 -50.40
CA GLN A 232 6.35 2.39 -51.79
C GLN A 232 5.04 2.23 -52.58
N GLY A 233 4.25 3.30 -52.64
CA GLY A 233 2.94 3.28 -53.27
C GLY A 233 1.81 2.86 -52.33
N GLU A 234 0.61 2.65 -52.89
CA GLU A 234 -0.55 2.18 -52.12
C GLU A 234 -0.41 0.68 -51.80
N THR A 235 -0.57 0.32 -50.54
CA THR A 235 -0.55 -1.06 -50.05
C THR A 235 -1.79 -1.34 -49.22
N HIS A 236 -2.31 -2.56 -49.30
CA HIS A 236 -3.49 -2.98 -48.56
C HIS A 236 -3.08 -3.82 -47.33
N LEU A 237 -3.48 -3.37 -46.16
CA LEU A 237 -3.36 -4.15 -44.92
C LEU A 237 -4.52 -5.13 -44.78
N PHE A 238 -5.71 -4.71 -45.22
CA PHE A 238 -6.90 -5.54 -45.32
C PHE A 238 -7.69 -5.14 -46.58
N SER A 239 -8.19 -6.11 -47.27
CA SER A 239 -9.06 -5.87 -48.43
C SER A 239 -10.10 -6.97 -48.57
N TRP A 240 -11.34 -6.59 -48.91
CA TRP A 240 -12.42 -7.53 -49.16
C TRP A 240 -13.39 -6.96 -50.18
N GLY A 241 -13.63 -7.70 -51.27
CA GLY A 241 -14.44 -7.23 -52.41
C GLY A 241 -13.84 -6.04 -53.14
N ASP A 242 -14.65 -5.38 -53.95
CA ASP A 242 -14.22 -4.36 -54.90
C ASP A 242 -15.17 -3.16 -54.96
N GLY A 243 -14.66 -1.99 -55.34
CA GLY A 243 -15.44 -0.77 -55.61
C GLY A 243 -16.38 -0.36 -54.49
N ALA A 244 -17.63 -0.07 -54.85
CA ALA A 244 -18.66 0.39 -53.90
C ALA A 244 -19.17 -0.67 -52.93
N GLN A 245 -18.82 -1.92 -53.14
CA GLN A 245 -19.12 -3.05 -52.22
C GLN A 245 -17.89 -3.51 -51.47
N GLY A 246 -16.74 -2.86 -51.65
CA GLY A 246 -15.48 -3.24 -51.03
C GLY A 246 -15.22 -2.61 -49.69
N ILE A 247 -14.37 -3.27 -48.92
CA ILE A 247 -13.75 -2.76 -47.69
C ILE A 247 -12.24 -2.81 -47.89
N VAL A 248 -11.56 -1.69 -47.70
CA VAL A 248 -10.10 -1.60 -47.78
C VAL A 248 -9.57 -0.77 -46.60
N VAL A 249 -8.55 -1.31 -45.95
CA VAL A 249 -7.70 -0.58 -45.02
C VAL A 249 -6.28 -0.64 -45.56
N GLY A 250 -5.64 0.49 -45.78
CA GLY A 250 -4.35 0.52 -46.44
C GLY A 250 -3.48 1.70 -46.06
N LEU A 251 -2.27 1.68 -46.62
CA LEU A 251 -1.33 2.78 -46.56
C LEU A 251 -1.17 3.35 -47.96
N GLU A 252 -1.15 4.68 -48.08
CA GLU A 252 -0.82 5.33 -49.37
C GLU A 252 0.67 5.66 -49.50
N GLN A 253 1.06 6.08 -50.68
CA GLN A 253 2.41 6.64 -50.89
C GLN A 253 2.64 7.84 -49.95
N GLY A 254 3.63 7.72 -49.07
CA GLY A 254 3.88 8.70 -48.03
C GLY A 254 3.50 8.25 -46.63
N GLY A 255 2.90 7.05 -46.51
CA GLY A 255 2.74 6.36 -45.19
C GLY A 255 1.48 6.69 -44.43
N GLY A 256 0.63 7.58 -44.92
CA GLY A 256 -0.68 7.83 -44.30
C GLY A 256 -1.61 6.65 -44.45
N ALA A 257 -2.20 6.17 -43.34
CA ALA A 257 -3.20 5.13 -43.38
C ALA A 257 -4.58 5.67 -43.74
N PHE A 258 -5.37 4.88 -44.44
CA PHE A 258 -6.75 5.21 -44.81
C PHE A 258 -7.66 3.98 -44.67
N ALA A 259 -8.95 4.26 -44.57
CA ALA A 259 -9.99 3.22 -44.64
C ALA A 259 -11.06 3.62 -45.68
N ARG A 260 -11.50 2.63 -46.47
CA ARG A 260 -12.63 2.73 -47.40
C ARG A 260 -13.65 1.65 -47.06
N VAL A 261 -14.88 2.04 -46.85
CA VAL A 261 -16.01 1.12 -46.65
C VAL A 261 -17.14 1.57 -47.56
N GLY A 262 -17.34 0.85 -48.65
CA GLY A 262 -18.25 1.27 -49.73
C GLY A 262 -17.81 2.59 -50.36
N GLN A 263 -18.69 3.61 -50.28
CA GLN A 263 -18.43 4.95 -50.80
C GLN A 263 -17.72 5.87 -49.77
N ALA A 264 -17.73 5.49 -48.48
CA ALA A 264 -17.09 6.27 -47.45
C ALA A 264 -15.57 6.05 -47.45
N VAL A 265 -14.80 7.13 -47.51
CA VAL A 265 -13.32 7.11 -47.43
C VAL A 265 -12.86 8.09 -46.40
N THR A 266 -12.08 7.64 -45.39
CA THR A 266 -11.52 8.52 -44.36
C THR A 266 -10.50 9.50 -44.95
N GLY A 267 -10.24 10.57 -44.20
CA GLY A 267 -8.97 11.29 -44.34
C GLY A 267 -7.78 10.38 -44.02
N ARG A 268 -6.56 10.91 -44.23
CA ARG A 268 -5.32 10.18 -43.94
C ARG A 268 -4.91 10.38 -42.50
N THR A 269 -4.32 9.35 -41.90
CA THR A 269 -3.58 9.53 -40.63
C THR A 269 -2.28 10.30 -40.90
N GLN A 270 -1.61 10.67 -39.81
CA GLN A 270 -0.19 11.01 -39.90
C GLN A 270 0.57 9.79 -40.48
N PRO A 271 1.67 10.02 -41.24
CA PRO A 271 2.48 8.94 -41.77
C PRO A 271 2.98 8.00 -40.67
N LEU A 272 2.90 6.69 -40.93
CA LEU A 272 3.52 5.70 -40.07
C LEU A 272 5.04 5.74 -40.24
N THR A 273 5.77 5.72 -39.13
CA THR A 273 7.23 5.61 -39.15
C THR A 273 7.64 4.21 -39.57
N PRO A 274 8.46 4.02 -40.64
CA PRO A 274 9.00 2.72 -40.99
C PRO A 274 9.82 2.11 -39.82
N GLN A 275 9.81 0.77 -39.73
CA GLN A 275 10.50 -0.02 -38.70
C GLN A 275 9.99 0.18 -37.26
N GLU A 276 8.87 0.89 -37.08
CA GLU A 276 8.21 1.03 -35.76
C GLU A 276 6.85 0.34 -35.77
N TRP A 277 6.44 -0.22 -34.62
CA TRP A 277 5.15 -0.81 -34.43
C TRP A 277 4.07 0.25 -34.21
N HIS A 278 3.01 0.18 -34.99
CA HIS A 278 1.84 1.05 -34.91
C HIS A 278 0.57 0.23 -34.74
N HIS A 279 -0.28 0.57 -33.80
CA HIS A 279 -1.63 0.05 -33.70
C HIS A 279 -2.54 0.82 -34.66
N LEU A 280 -3.09 0.17 -35.63
CA LEU A 280 -4.03 0.72 -36.58
C LEU A 280 -5.39 0.04 -36.42
N ALA A 281 -6.46 0.83 -36.25
CA ALA A 281 -7.80 0.26 -36.17
C ALA A 281 -8.81 1.09 -36.96
N VAL A 282 -9.88 0.44 -37.40
CA VAL A 282 -10.96 1.04 -38.15
C VAL A 282 -12.28 0.61 -37.55
N SER A 283 -13.19 1.56 -37.33
CA SER A 283 -14.56 1.31 -36.89
C SER A 283 -15.54 1.92 -37.85
N ALA A 284 -16.43 1.11 -38.39
CA ALA A 284 -17.49 1.54 -39.30
C ALA A 284 -18.86 1.38 -38.62
N GLU A 285 -19.51 2.48 -38.33
CA GLU A 285 -20.85 2.53 -37.75
C GLU A 285 -21.88 2.97 -38.81
N PRO A 286 -22.74 2.06 -39.30
CA PRO A 286 -23.70 2.37 -40.34
C PRO A 286 -24.65 3.53 -39.98
N GLY A 287 -24.83 4.46 -40.90
CA GLY A 287 -25.66 5.65 -40.67
C GLY A 287 -25.04 6.76 -39.81
N LYS A 288 -23.81 6.53 -39.37
CA LYS A 288 -23.08 7.51 -38.54
C LYS A 288 -21.72 7.83 -39.16
N ARG A 289 -20.68 7.04 -38.84
CA ARG A 289 -19.30 7.37 -39.26
C ARG A 289 -18.43 6.15 -39.52
N LEU A 290 -17.45 6.36 -40.38
CA LEU A 290 -16.28 5.53 -40.56
C LEU A 290 -15.10 6.27 -39.91
N THR A 291 -14.43 5.61 -38.99
CA THR A 291 -13.34 6.22 -38.22
C THR A 291 -12.10 5.36 -38.27
N ILE A 292 -10.95 5.97 -38.45
CA ILE A 292 -9.63 5.33 -38.35
C ILE A 292 -8.90 5.82 -37.11
N TYR A 293 -8.29 4.90 -36.39
CA TYR A 293 -7.55 5.13 -35.14
C TYR A 293 -6.09 4.77 -35.34
N LEU A 294 -5.20 5.57 -34.77
CA LEU A 294 -3.77 5.31 -34.74
C LEU A 294 -3.29 5.32 -33.27
N ASN A 295 -2.65 4.23 -32.85
CA ASN A 295 -2.14 4.07 -31.47
C ASN A 295 -3.20 4.35 -30.39
N GLY A 296 -4.42 3.82 -30.61
CA GLY A 296 -5.56 3.96 -29.71
C GLY A 296 -6.29 5.29 -29.75
N ARG A 297 -5.87 6.25 -30.60
CA ARG A 297 -6.49 7.58 -30.72
C ARG A 297 -7.14 7.79 -32.08
N GLU A 298 -8.29 8.48 -32.10
CA GLU A 298 -8.97 8.86 -33.36
C GLU A 298 -8.03 9.74 -34.20
N ALA A 299 -7.79 9.34 -35.46
CA ALA A 299 -6.93 10.04 -36.39
C ALA A 299 -7.73 10.77 -37.47
N ALA A 300 -8.75 10.12 -38.03
CA ALA A 300 -9.66 10.73 -39.02
C ALA A 300 -11.01 10.04 -38.99
N SER A 301 -12.07 10.77 -39.34
CA SER A 301 -13.41 10.20 -39.52
C SER A 301 -14.17 10.88 -40.65
N VAL A 302 -15.15 10.14 -41.21
CA VAL A 302 -16.04 10.61 -42.27
C VAL A 302 -17.46 10.05 -42.05
N ALA A 303 -18.46 10.78 -42.48
CA ALA A 303 -19.84 10.30 -42.44
C ALA A 303 -20.01 9.06 -43.31
N MET A 304 -20.82 8.11 -42.85
CA MET A 304 -21.06 6.83 -43.52
C MET A 304 -22.55 6.63 -43.80
N ALA A 305 -22.86 6.00 -44.95
CA ALA A 305 -24.22 5.60 -45.30
C ALA A 305 -24.81 4.59 -44.29
N ALA A 306 -26.12 4.47 -44.26
CA ALA A 306 -26.83 3.59 -43.33
C ALA A 306 -26.64 2.09 -43.61
N ALA A 307 -26.27 1.73 -44.82
CA ALA A 307 -26.05 0.34 -45.21
C ALA A 307 -24.55 0.02 -45.21
N MET A 308 -24.18 -1.09 -44.58
CA MET A 308 -22.85 -1.71 -44.76
C MET A 308 -22.75 -2.34 -46.16
N PRO A 309 -21.58 -2.25 -46.82
CA PRO A 309 -21.33 -3.07 -48.00
C PRO A 309 -21.36 -4.55 -47.64
N ALA A 310 -21.77 -5.38 -48.58
CA ALA A 310 -21.76 -6.83 -48.43
C ALA A 310 -20.76 -7.42 -49.45
N PRO A 311 -19.45 -7.35 -49.19
CA PRO A 311 -18.46 -7.91 -50.11
C PRO A 311 -18.65 -9.42 -50.27
N ALA A 312 -18.46 -9.94 -51.48
CA ALA A 312 -18.52 -11.35 -51.75
C ALA A 312 -17.11 -11.95 -51.89
N GLY A 313 -17.00 -13.25 -51.65
CA GLY A 313 -15.75 -13.99 -51.84
C GLY A 313 -14.81 -13.90 -50.63
N GLU A 314 -13.56 -14.20 -50.88
CA GLU A 314 -12.49 -14.24 -49.91
C GLU A 314 -11.97 -12.83 -49.59
N ALA A 315 -11.59 -12.60 -48.33
CA ALA A 315 -10.85 -11.39 -47.95
C ALA A 315 -9.34 -11.66 -47.94
N ALA A 316 -8.56 -10.61 -47.99
CA ALA A 316 -7.10 -10.70 -47.94
C ALA A 316 -6.51 -9.75 -46.88
N ILE A 317 -5.44 -10.20 -46.20
CA ILE A 317 -4.62 -9.42 -45.29
C ILE A 317 -3.23 -9.32 -45.89
N GLY A 318 -2.65 -8.12 -45.94
CA GLY A 318 -1.32 -7.85 -46.49
C GLY A 318 -1.26 -7.72 -48.02
N GLY A 319 -2.41 -7.57 -48.68
CA GLY A 319 -2.51 -7.35 -50.12
C GLY A 319 -3.93 -7.15 -50.60
N GLY A 320 -4.10 -6.88 -51.92
CA GLY A 320 -5.40 -6.75 -52.54
C GLY A 320 -6.14 -8.08 -52.62
N ALA A 321 -7.49 -8.08 -52.43
CA ALA A 321 -8.32 -9.29 -52.55
C ALA A 321 -8.19 -9.97 -53.92
N GLN A 322 -7.99 -9.19 -54.98
CA GLN A 322 -7.75 -9.67 -56.34
C GLN A 322 -6.25 -9.81 -56.67
N GLY A 323 -5.36 -9.62 -55.71
CA GLY A 323 -3.90 -9.53 -55.89
C GLY A 323 -3.41 -8.09 -56.03
N GLY A 324 -2.10 -7.90 -55.97
CA GLY A 324 -1.48 -6.56 -55.97
C GLY A 324 -1.55 -5.82 -54.64
N GLN A 325 -1.12 -4.58 -54.62
CA GLN A 325 -1.05 -3.72 -53.43
C GLN A 325 -0.45 -4.42 -52.19
N PHE A 326 0.57 -5.23 -52.41
CA PHE A 326 1.18 -6.06 -51.40
C PHE A 326 1.94 -5.20 -50.37
N PHE A 327 1.79 -5.57 -49.10
CA PHE A 327 2.50 -4.97 -47.99
C PHE A 327 3.92 -5.54 -47.87
N VAL A 328 4.83 -4.71 -47.37
CA VAL A 328 6.19 -5.12 -47.00
C VAL A 328 6.46 -4.71 -45.57
N GLY A 329 6.66 -5.68 -44.69
CA GLY A 329 6.87 -5.45 -43.26
C GLY A 329 6.37 -6.60 -42.39
N GLU A 330 6.09 -6.31 -41.17
CA GLU A 330 5.60 -7.26 -40.17
C GLU A 330 4.19 -6.89 -39.73
N MET A 331 3.36 -7.89 -39.45
CA MET A 331 2.02 -7.73 -38.88
C MET A 331 1.86 -8.61 -37.65
N ASP A 332 1.05 -8.12 -36.72
CA ASP A 332 0.74 -8.82 -35.48
C ASP A 332 -0.71 -8.52 -35.07
N GLU A 333 -1.36 -9.43 -34.31
CA GLU A 333 -2.67 -9.24 -33.68
C GLU A 333 -3.76 -8.72 -34.63
N VAL A 334 -4.04 -9.46 -35.71
CA VAL A 334 -5.12 -9.09 -36.63
C VAL A 334 -6.46 -9.53 -36.08
N THR A 335 -7.40 -8.58 -35.97
CA THR A 335 -8.75 -8.86 -35.47
C THR A 335 -9.84 -8.26 -36.36
N LEU A 336 -10.98 -8.99 -36.48
CA LEU A 336 -12.21 -8.53 -37.14
C LEU A 336 -13.39 -8.70 -36.19
N ALA A 337 -14.28 -7.70 -36.15
CA ALA A 337 -15.53 -7.80 -35.40
C ALA A 337 -16.72 -7.25 -36.17
N GLY A 338 -17.88 -7.89 -35.98
CA GLY A 338 -19.14 -7.56 -36.65
C GLY A 338 -19.93 -6.43 -36.01
N VAL A 339 -19.26 -5.55 -35.30
CA VAL A 339 -19.80 -4.33 -34.67
C VAL A 339 -18.80 -3.20 -34.79
N ALA A 340 -19.28 -1.96 -34.65
CA ALA A 340 -18.42 -0.79 -34.52
C ALA A 340 -17.94 -0.68 -33.05
N ARG A 341 -16.66 -0.89 -32.80
CA ARG A 341 -16.06 -0.71 -31.47
C ARG A 341 -15.87 0.78 -31.14
N PRO A 342 -16.07 1.19 -29.90
CA PRO A 342 -15.83 2.56 -29.47
C PRO A 342 -14.33 2.89 -29.33
N ALA A 343 -13.99 4.17 -29.32
CA ALA A 343 -12.61 4.65 -29.13
C ALA A 343 -11.93 4.06 -27.88
N ALA A 344 -12.68 3.92 -26.78
CA ALA A 344 -12.21 3.32 -25.54
C ALA A 344 -11.68 1.88 -25.70
N TRP A 345 -12.26 1.11 -26.63
CA TRP A 345 -11.78 -0.24 -26.94
C TRP A 345 -10.37 -0.22 -27.52
N PHE A 346 -10.13 0.68 -28.47
CA PHE A 346 -8.81 0.80 -29.12
C PHE A 346 -7.76 1.40 -28.18
N ALA A 347 -8.17 2.31 -27.28
CA ALA A 347 -7.29 2.81 -26.22
C ALA A 347 -6.89 1.66 -25.28
N ALA A 348 -7.81 0.79 -24.90
CA ALA A 348 -7.52 -0.39 -24.07
C ALA A 348 -6.60 -1.40 -24.81
N ALA A 349 -6.86 -1.66 -26.10
CA ALA A 349 -6.03 -2.53 -26.92
C ALA A 349 -4.61 -1.97 -27.03
N ALA A 350 -4.44 -0.72 -27.46
CA ALA A 350 -3.13 -0.09 -27.58
C ALA A 350 -2.40 -0.01 -26.22
N GLY A 351 -3.13 0.27 -25.14
CA GLY A 351 -2.59 0.38 -23.78
C GLY A 351 -2.12 -0.94 -23.17
N SER A 352 -2.76 -2.07 -23.49
CA SER A 352 -2.36 -3.40 -22.99
C SER A 352 -1.34 -4.10 -23.90
N GLN A 353 -1.46 -3.93 -25.20
CA GLN A 353 -0.68 -4.63 -26.22
C GLN A 353 0.64 -3.93 -26.57
N GLY A 354 0.69 -2.60 -26.47
CA GLY A 354 1.88 -1.81 -26.80
C GLY A 354 3.07 -2.12 -25.89
N GLN A 355 4.28 -1.72 -26.34
CA GLN A 355 5.54 -1.97 -25.61
C GLN A 355 5.55 -1.35 -24.22
N GLU A 356 4.93 -0.18 -24.04
CA GLU A 356 4.90 0.52 -22.76
C GLU A 356 3.94 -0.11 -21.75
N GLY A 357 2.97 -0.93 -22.18
CA GLY A 357 2.04 -1.65 -21.31
C GLY A 357 1.29 -0.77 -20.30
N LYS A 358 0.93 0.47 -20.68
CA LYS A 358 0.38 1.51 -19.78
C LYS A 358 -0.89 1.12 -19.03
N LEU A 359 -1.67 0.17 -19.58
CA LEU A 359 -2.91 -0.28 -18.95
C LEU A 359 -2.67 -1.24 -17.80
N VAL A 360 -1.64 -2.10 -17.87
CA VAL A 360 -1.50 -3.28 -17.01
C VAL A 360 -0.29 -3.18 -16.11
N ALA A 361 -0.50 -3.29 -14.80
CA ALA A 361 0.57 -3.39 -13.81
C ALA A 361 0.26 -4.51 -12.80
N LEU A 362 1.25 -5.37 -12.52
CA LEU A 362 1.11 -6.43 -11.53
C LEU A 362 1.69 -5.97 -10.18
N ALA A 363 0.91 -6.20 -9.11
CA ALA A 363 1.35 -5.98 -7.73
C ALA A 363 2.24 -7.12 -7.22
N GLN A 364 2.68 -7.03 -5.97
CA GLN A 364 3.44 -8.09 -5.33
C GLN A 364 2.61 -9.37 -5.17
N GLU A 365 3.30 -10.51 -5.09
CA GLU A 365 2.70 -11.81 -4.85
C GLU A 365 2.15 -11.90 -3.43
N GLU A 366 0.94 -12.43 -3.31
CA GLU A 366 0.30 -12.79 -2.06
C GLU A 366 0.24 -14.31 -1.93
N GLU A 367 0.63 -14.83 -0.75
CA GLU A 367 0.57 -16.27 -0.46
C GLU A 367 -0.71 -16.63 0.30
N GLY A 368 -1.38 -17.70 -0.10
CA GLY A 368 -2.61 -18.21 0.51
C GLY A 368 -2.43 -18.73 1.93
N GLY A 369 -3.46 -18.55 2.75
CA GLY A 369 -3.45 -18.96 4.16
C GLY A 369 -2.71 -18.00 5.10
N LYS A 370 -2.10 -16.96 4.57
CA LYS A 370 -1.40 -15.93 5.33
C LYS A 370 -2.15 -14.62 5.17
N GLY A 371 -3.00 -14.26 6.14
CA GLY A 371 -3.62 -12.93 6.20
C GLY A 371 -2.55 -11.81 6.23
N GLU A 372 -2.95 -10.54 6.08
CA GLU A 372 -2.04 -9.38 6.17
C GLU A 372 -1.17 -9.39 7.44
N ALA A 373 -1.67 -10.01 8.53
CA ALA A 373 -0.90 -10.26 9.73
C ALA A 373 0.29 -11.19 9.47
N ASP A 374 0.11 -12.23 8.65
CA ASP A 374 1.18 -13.17 8.29
C ASP A 374 2.15 -12.54 7.29
N LEU A 375 1.69 -11.71 6.35
CA LEU A 375 2.55 -10.92 5.47
C LEU A 375 3.40 -9.95 6.30
N THR A 376 2.81 -9.27 7.27
CA THR A 376 3.53 -8.38 8.19
C THR A 376 4.55 -9.16 9.01
N ILE A 377 4.19 -10.33 9.53
CA ILE A 377 5.10 -11.23 10.25
C ILE A 377 6.20 -11.74 9.32
N HIS A 378 5.87 -12.10 8.08
CA HIS A 378 6.86 -12.52 7.08
C HIS A 378 7.84 -11.39 6.75
N LEU A 379 7.35 -10.18 6.48
CA LEU A 379 8.19 -9.00 6.26
C LEU A 379 9.06 -8.69 7.47
N MET A 380 8.50 -8.79 8.70
CA MET A 380 9.27 -8.65 9.94
C MET A 380 10.36 -9.72 10.07
N LYS A 381 10.09 -10.97 9.68
CA LYS A 381 11.11 -12.05 9.64
C LYS A 381 12.22 -11.77 8.61
N VAL A 382 11.85 -11.27 7.43
CA VAL A 382 12.81 -10.89 6.39
C VAL A 382 13.68 -9.74 6.88
N ILE A 383 13.08 -8.69 7.46
CA ILE A 383 13.81 -7.58 8.07
C ILE A 383 14.73 -8.09 9.19
N ALA A 384 14.23 -8.94 10.09
CA ALA A 384 15.03 -9.50 11.18
C ALA A 384 16.22 -10.33 10.70
N LYS A 385 16.06 -11.09 9.60
CA LYS A 385 17.18 -11.83 8.96
C LYS A 385 18.20 -10.91 8.29
N SER A 386 17.75 -9.73 7.83
CA SER A 386 18.60 -8.75 7.17
C SER A 386 19.37 -7.85 8.14
N ILE A 387 19.01 -7.85 9.45
CA ILE A 387 19.70 -7.03 10.47
C ILE A 387 21.08 -7.58 10.72
N THR A 388 22.09 -6.72 10.60
CA THR A 388 23.48 -7.04 10.90
C THR A 388 23.70 -7.27 12.41
N LEU A 389 24.80 -7.93 12.79
CA LEU A 389 25.11 -8.22 14.19
C LEU A 389 25.24 -6.94 15.03
N ASP A 390 25.81 -5.88 14.47
CA ASP A 390 25.92 -4.55 15.09
C ASP A 390 24.54 -3.91 15.30
N GLY A 391 23.64 -4.07 14.32
CA GLY A 391 22.25 -3.64 14.44
C GLY A 391 21.52 -4.34 15.58
N TRP A 392 21.72 -5.65 15.74
CA TRP A 392 21.16 -6.41 16.86
C TRP A 392 21.70 -5.95 18.22
N ALA A 393 22.98 -5.57 18.31
CA ALA A 393 23.55 -5.03 19.54
C ALA A 393 22.88 -3.72 19.95
N ILE A 394 22.64 -2.81 19.00
CA ILE A 394 21.95 -1.52 19.25
C ILE A 394 20.48 -1.75 19.62
N ILE A 395 19.77 -2.62 18.90
CA ILE A 395 18.39 -3.00 19.20
C ILE A 395 18.28 -3.61 20.61
N GLY A 396 19.22 -4.50 20.96
CA GLY A 396 19.31 -5.09 22.29
C GLY A 396 19.47 -4.02 23.40
N LEU A 397 20.37 -3.06 23.18
CA LEU A 397 20.55 -1.93 24.11
C LEU A 397 19.29 -1.06 24.23
N CYS A 398 18.66 -0.71 23.12
CA CYS A 398 17.39 0.03 23.12
C CYS A 398 16.30 -0.76 23.87
N THR A 399 16.18 -2.04 23.62
CA THR A 399 15.21 -2.92 24.31
C THR A 399 15.46 -2.98 25.80
N PHE A 400 16.73 -3.11 26.23
CA PHE A 400 17.10 -3.03 27.64
C PHE A 400 16.71 -1.68 28.28
N MET A 401 16.97 -0.56 27.60
CA MET A 401 16.57 0.77 28.04
C MET A 401 15.06 0.91 28.19
N LEU A 402 14.28 0.33 27.27
CA LEU A 402 12.82 0.33 27.32
C LEU A 402 12.31 -0.38 28.58
N PHE A 403 12.77 -1.62 28.82
CA PHE A 403 12.36 -2.39 29.99
C PHE A 403 12.78 -1.70 31.30
N PHE A 404 13.98 -1.13 31.33
CA PHE A 404 14.46 -0.43 32.52
C PHE A 404 13.64 0.85 32.80
N ALA A 405 13.34 1.65 31.78
CA ALA A 405 12.46 2.81 31.90
C ALA A 405 11.04 2.41 32.35
N ALA A 406 10.48 1.34 31.80
CA ALA A 406 9.18 0.82 32.17
C ALA A 406 9.15 0.34 33.64
N ALA A 407 10.19 -0.37 34.09
CA ALA A 407 10.31 -0.81 35.48
C ALA A 407 10.36 0.39 36.46
N VAL A 408 11.15 1.42 36.12
CA VAL A 408 11.21 2.67 36.92
C VAL A 408 9.86 3.37 36.94
N PHE A 409 9.17 3.43 35.79
CA PHE A 409 7.82 4.03 35.75
C PHE A 409 6.85 3.30 36.68
N VAL A 410 6.74 1.98 36.57
CA VAL A 410 5.84 1.18 37.42
C VAL A 410 6.17 1.36 38.88
N PHE A 411 7.43 1.27 39.26
CA PHE A 411 7.88 1.47 40.64
C PHE A 411 7.50 2.86 41.16
N LYS A 412 7.79 3.92 40.42
CA LYS A 412 7.46 5.30 40.80
C LYS A 412 5.97 5.57 40.82
N PHE A 413 5.23 5.01 39.88
CA PHE A 413 3.78 5.14 39.86
C PHE A 413 3.14 4.53 41.09
N LEU A 414 3.53 3.31 41.47
CA LEU A 414 3.01 2.64 42.67
C LEU A 414 3.42 3.39 43.97
N ALA A 415 4.67 3.86 44.05
CA ALA A 415 5.13 4.66 45.19
C ALA A 415 4.34 5.97 45.32
N LEU A 416 4.10 6.67 44.20
CA LEU A 416 3.34 7.92 44.16
C LEU A 416 1.87 7.71 44.57
N GLN A 417 1.25 6.61 44.12
CA GLN A 417 -0.12 6.27 44.55
C GLN A 417 -0.22 6.03 46.07
N LYS A 418 0.77 5.33 46.65
CA LYS A 418 0.82 5.13 48.12
C LYS A 418 0.99 6.46 48.88
N ILE A 419 1.83 7.36 48.37
CA ILE A 419 2.04 8.68 48.99
C ILE A 419 0.77 9.53 48.92
N ILE A 420 0.11 9.57 47.75
CA ILE A 420 -1.14 10.34 47.58
C ILE A 420 -2.21 9.83 48.56
N LYS A 421 -2.43 8.51 48.61
CA LYS A 421 -3.40 7.90 49.51
C LYS A 421 -3.04 8.19 50.99
N GLY A 422 -1.75 8.04 51.36
CA GLY A 422 -1.29 8.34 52.72
C GLY A 422 -1.46 9.82 53.07
N ASN A 423 -1.27 10.75 52.13
CA ASN A 423 -1.51 12.18 52.37
C ASN A 423 -3.00 12.50 52.54
N GLU A 424 -3.91 11.86 51.79
CA GLU A 424 -5.36 12.01 51.97
C GLU A 424 -5.77 11.57 53.37
N THR A 425 -5.35 10.38 53.82
CA THR A 425 -5.65 9.88 55.18
C THR A 425 -5.05 10.77 56.27
N PHE A 426 -3.82 11.28 56.03
CA PHE A 426 -3.18 12.19 56.98
C PHE A 426 -3.95 13.51 57.11
N LEU A 427 -4.34 14.14 56.01
CA LEU A 427 -5.09 15.40 56.03
C LEU A 427 -6.43 15.26 56.73
N GLU A 428 -7.18 14.14 56.49
CA GLU A 428 -8.41 13.85 57.22
C GLU A 428 -8.17 13.80 58.73
N SER A 429 -7.11 13.11 59.18
CA SER A 429 -6.76 13.04 60.61
C SER A 429 -6.27 14.38 61.18
N PHE A 430 -5.55 15.18 60.39
CA PHE A 430 -5.03 16.48 60.79
C PHE A 430 -6.13 17.54 60.91
N ASP A 431 -7.15 17.52 60.06
CA ASP A 431 -8.26 18.48 60.10
C ASP A 431 -9.20 18.26 61.31
N GLU A 432 -9.24 17.05 61.87
CA GLU A 432 -10.02 16.73 63.06
C GLU A 432 -9.33 17.16 64.36
N LEU A 433 -8.05 17.56 64.30
CA LEU A 433 -7.29 17.95 65.51
C LEU A 433 -7.65 19.36 66.02
N HIS A 434 -7.94 19.47 67.34
CA HIS A 434 -8.09 20.73 68.02
C HIS A 434 -6.72 21.37 68.36
N ASP A 435 -5.74 20.53 68.67
CA ASP A 435 -4.35 20.94 68.92
C ASP A 435 -3.52 20.45 67.70
N PRO A 436 -2.86 21.39 66.96
CA PRO A 436 -2.08 21.03 65.77
C PRO A 436 -0.88 20.13 66.08
N LEU A 437 -0.49 19.88 67.31
CA LEU A 437 0.59 18.99 67.70
C LEU A 437 0.12 17.68 68.37
N ALA A 438 -1.19 17.47 68.52
CA ALA A 438 -1.74 16.32 69.26
C ALA A 438 -1.74 15.00 68.49
N LEU A 439 -1.33 14.96 67.20
CA LEU A 439 -1.29 13.70 66.48
C LEU A 439 -0.22 12.78 67.07
N GLU A 440 -0.67 11.66 67.66
CA GLU A 440 0.21 10.62 68.21
C GLU A 440 0.94 9.86 67.14
N ASP A 441 2.02 9.11 67.50
CA ASP A 441 2.78 8.28 66.55
C ASP A 441 1.88 7.25 65.87
N ALA A 442 1.77 7.38 64.62
CA ALA A 442 0.67 6.92 63.80
C ALA A 442 0.78 5.48 63.31
N ASP A 443 -0.38 4.95 62.88
CA ASP A 443 -0.59 3.75 62.11
C ASP A 443 0.40 3.63 60.91
N GLU A 444 0.68 2.41 60.50
CA GLU A 444 1.58 2.11 59.40
C GLU A 444 1.20 2.82 58.09
N ASP A 445 -0.08 3.11 57.89
CA ASP A 445 -0.60 3.79 56.69
C ASP A 445 -0.13 5.24 56.58
N LEU A 446 0.05 5.96 57.72
CA LEU A 446 0.54 7.33 57.74
C LEU A 446 2.07 7.44 57.50
N LYS A 447 2.83 6.36 57.72
CA LYS A 447 4.28 6.34 57.44
C LYS A 447 4.59 6.56 55.95
N HIS A 448 3.65 6.23 55.05
CA HIS A 448 3.80 6.48 53.64
C HIS A 448 3.48 7.93 53.22
N SER A 449 2.82 8.72 54.07
CA SER A 449 2.51 10.13 53.77
C SER A 449 3.77 11.02 53.81
N SER A 450 3.99 11.78 52.72
CA SER A 450 5.03 12.80 52.69
C SER A 450 4.69 13.99 53.62
N MET A 451 3.40 14.34 53.72
CA MET A 451 2.92 15.42 54.61
C MET A 451 3.08 15.04 56.07
N TYR A 452 2.80 13.79 56.44
CA TYR A 452 3.06 13.32 57.81
C TYR A 452 4.54 13.38 58.19
N ARG A 453 5.45 13.04 57.28
CA ARG A 453 6.90 13.15 57.54
C ARG A 453 7.33 14.61 57.74
N ILE A 454 6.74 15.56 57.01
CA ILE A 454 6.97 17.00 57.18
C ILE A 454 6.37 17.49 58.50
N TYR A 455 5.12 17.08 58.80
CA TYR A 455 4.47 17.36 60.08
C TYR A 455 5.33 16.91 61.24
N ARG A 456 5.81 15.66 61.22
CA ARG A 456 6.67 15.11 62.29
C ARG A 456 7.98 15.89 62.47
N ALA A 457 8.60 16.36 61.37
CA ALA A 457 9.79 17.19 61.44
C ALA A 457 9.50 18.53 62.14
N GLY A 458 8.37 19.16 61.81
CA GLY A 458 7.93 20.39 62.49
C GLY A 458 7.56 20.15 63.93
N LYS A 459 6.75 19.12 64.25
CA LYS A 459 6.37 18.77 65.65
C LYS A 459 7.60 18.56 66.53
N THR A 460 8.58 17.79 66.06
CA THR A 460 9.81 17.52 66.77
C THR A 460 10.59 18.82 67.09
N GLU A 461 10.60 19.80 66.22
CA GLU A 461 11.31 21.05 66.45
C GLU A 461 10.60 21.93 67.47
N ILE A 462 9.26 21.97 67.43
CA ILE A 462 8.48 22.71 68.46
C ILE A 462 8.60 22.01 69.79
N GLU A 463 8.50 20.72 69.93
CA GLU A 463 8.67 19.96 71.15
C GLU A 463 10.04 20.17 71.75
N ARG A 464 11.10 20.24 71.01
CA ARG A 464 12.45 20.57 71.43
C ARG A 464 12.52 22.00 72.00
N TRP A 465 11.85 22.92 71.34
CA TRP A 465 11.80 24.32 71.81
C TRP A 465 11.01 24.43 73.12
N LEU A 466 9.83 23.80 73.23
CA LEU A 466 9.03 23.75 74.42
C LEU A 466 9.78 23.07 75.59
N ALA A 467 10.51 22.00 75.35
CA ALA A 467 11.33 21.33 76.37
C ALA A 467 12.42 22.27 76.97
N ARG A 468 13.07 23.07 76.09
CA ARG A 468 14.07 24.07 76.59
C ARG A 468 13.45 25.17 77.42
N GLN A 469 12.27 25.69 77.08
CA GLN A 469 11.56 26.69 77.84
C GLN A 469 11.06 26.16 79.19
N SER A 470 10.65 24.91 79.27
CA SER A 470 10.23 24.32 80.58
C SER A 470 11.38 24.19 81.58
N GLU A 471 12.63 24.07 81.11
CA GLU A 471 13.82 24.10 81.95
C GLU A 471 14.15 25.52 82.51
N GLU A 472 13.80 26.58 81.72
CA GLU A 472 14.05 27.99 82.08
C GLU A 472 12.95 28.67 82.97
N LYS A 473 11.84 27.99 83.30
CA LYS A 473 10.68 28.46 84.08
C LYS A 473 9.91 29.67 83.50
N GLU A 474 10.12 30.08 82.31
CA GLU A 474 9.31 31.09 81.61
C GLU A 474 8.54 30.44 80.44
N ILE A 475 7.24 30.24 80.64
CA ILE A 475 6.36 29.77 79.53
C ILE A 475 5.84 31.02 78.82
N THR A 476 6.62 31.59 77.97
CA THR A 476 6.17 32.55 76.96
C THR A 476 5.85 31.81 75.68
N GLY A 477 4.82 32.24 74.94
CA GLY A 477 4.45 31.60 73.62
C GLY A 477 5.62 31.57 72.63
N LEU A 478 5.44 30.90 71.50
CA LEU A 478 6.46 30.80 70.44
C LEU A 478 6.86 32.20 69.94
N THR A 479 8.13 32.56 70.15
CA THR A 479 8.68 33.81 69.63
C THR A 479 8.73 33.82 68.10
N PRO A 480 8.74 35.00 67.41
CA PRO A 480 8.90 35.09 65.96
C PRO A 480 10.15 34.38 65.48
N SER A 481 11.21 34.32 66.25
CA SER A 481 12.44 33.57 65.93
C SER A 481 12.21 32.07 65.96
N ALA A 482 11.46 31.55 66.93
CA ALA A 482 11.10 30.12 67.02
C ALA A 482 10.20 29.70 65.89
N LEU A 483 9.22 30.54 65.50
CA LEU A 483 8.37 30.32 64.34
C LEU A 483 9.17 30.26 63.01
N ASN A 484 10.18 31.12 62.88
CA ASN A 484 11.07 31.07 61.72
C ASN A 484 11.92 29.77 61.65
N ILE A 485 12.42 29.31 62.83
CA ILE A 485 13.14 28.02 62.91
C ILE A 485 12.21 26.86 62.53
N PHE A 486 10.98 26.88 63.04
CA PHE A 486 9.95 25.89 62.68
C PHE A 486 9.64 25.88 61.20
N ARG A 487 9.36 27.04 60.58
CA ARG A 487 9.12 27.15 59.14
C ARG A 487 10.32 26.62 58.33
N THR A 488 11.54 26.96 58.76
CA THR A 488 12.77 26.45 58.13
C THR A 488 12.90 24.92 58.23
N ALA A 489 12.45 24.33 59.36
CA ALA A 489 12.43 22.87 59.52
C ALA A 489 11.44 22.20 58.58
N LEU A 490 10.23 22.78 58.38
CA LEU A 490 9.23 22.32 57.42
C LEU A 490 9.75 22.40 55.99
N ASP A 491 10.35 23.53 55.59
CA ASP A 491 10.92 23.73 54.27
C ASP A 491 12.05 22.75 53.97
N LYS A 492 12.94 22.53 54.95
CA LYS A 492 14.02 21.54 54.83
C LYS A 492 13.47 20.12 54.62
N ALA A 493 12.43 19.75 55.37
CA ALA A 493 11.77 18.46 55.22
C ALA A 493 11.09 18.34 53.85
N ASN A 494 10.42 19.40 53.39
CA ASN A 494 9.79 19.46 52.07
C ASN A 494 10.80 19.29 50.92
N VAL A 495 11.93 20.01 50.98
CA VAL A 495 13.01 19.87 49.98
C VAL A 495 13.53 18.43 49.91
N LYS A 496 13.70 17.79 51.09
CA LYS A 496 14.13 16.39 51.15
C LYS A 496 13.11 15.42 50.52
N GLU A 497 11.83 15.62 50.83
CA GLU A 497 10.76 14.81 50.21
C GLU A 497 10.70 15.03 48.70
N LYS A 498 10.85 16.25 48.21
CA LYS A 498 10.90 16.57 46.77
C LYS A 498 12.09 15.91 46.08
N GLN A 499 13.26 15.88 46.71
CA GLN A 499 14.43 15.16 46.18
C GLN A 499 14.20 13.65 46.12
N ASN A 500 13.57 13.06 47.13
CA ASN A 500 13.21 11.64 47.15
C ASN A 500 12.21 11.29 46.04
N LEU A 501 11.21 12.15 45.82
CA LEU A 501 10.22 11.98 44.75
C LEU A 501 10.85 12.05 43.38
N SER A 502 11.76 12.99 43.13
CA SER A 502 12.42 13.19 41.83
C SER A 502 13.56 12.20 41.57
N SER A 503 14.00 11.41 42.56
CA SER A 503 15.04 10.41 42.39
C SER A 503 14.65 9.41 41.30
N TRP A 504 15.65 8.88 40.54
CA TRP A 504 15.46 7.92 39.44
C TRP A 504 14.71 8.44 38.20
N LEU A 505 14.15 9.66 38.17
CA LEU A 505 13.55 10.22 36.96
C LEU A 505 14.59 10.42 35.85
N ILE A 506 15.86 10.55 36.20
CA ILE A 506 16.96 10.64 35.23
C ILE A 506 17.04 9.43 34.29
N VAL A 507 16.62 8.25 34.75
CA VAL A 507 16.57 7.04 33.92
C VAL A 507 15.59 7.22 32.77
N MET A 508 14.46 7.87 33.01
CA MET A 508 13.46 8.13 31.96
C MET A 508 13.97 9.19 30.99
N THR A 509 14.65 10.22 31.46
CA THR A 509 15.27 11.23 30.57
C THR A 509 16.39 10.64 29.73
N LEU A 510 17.14 9.66 30.25
CA LEU A 510 18.11 8.88 29.48
C LEU A 510 17.42 8.04 28.39
N GLY A 511 16.24 7.46 28.66
CA GLY A 511 15.44 6.76 27.66
C GLY A 511 14.92 7.70 26.56
N ILE A 512 14.42 8.90 26.95
CA ILE A 512 13.85 9.89 26.03
C ILE A 512 14.90 10.41 25.05
N SER A 513 16.08 10.77 25.52
CA SER A 513 17.15 11.33 24.67
C SER A 513 18.12 10.27 24.16
N GLY A 514 18.46 9.26 24.96
CA GLY A 514 19.37 8.19 24.59
C GLY A 514 18.83 7.29 23.51
N GLY A 515 17.54 6.94 23.55
CA GLY A 515 16.91 6.09 22.53
C GLY A 515 17.15 6.57 21.10
N PRO A 516 16.75 7.82 20.76
CA PRO A 516 17.01 8.37 19.42
C PRO A 516 18.49 8.48 19.06
N PHE A 517 19.37 8.79 20.02
CA PHE A 517 20.82 8.86 19.74
C PHE A 517 21.41 7.49 19.41
N TRP A 518 21.04 6.44 20.15
CA TRP A 518 21.45 5.08 19.80
C TRP A 518 20.85 4.61 18.48
N GLY A 519 19.59 4.98 18.20
CA GLY A 519 18.97 4.73 16.92
C GLY A 519 19.71 5.42 15.76
N LEU A 520 20.08 6.69 15.93
CA LEU A 520 20.86 7.45 14.94
C LEU A 520 22.26 6.86 14.76
N LEU A 521 22.93 6.45 15.82
CA LEU A 521 24.21 5.75 15.73
C LEU A 521 24.08 4.49 14.87
N GLY A 522 23.00 3.73 15.06
CA GLY A 522 22.71 2.55 14.24
C GLY A 522 22.50 2.87 12.77
N THR A 523 21.85 3.98 12.44
CA THR A 523 21.70 4.38 11.04
C THR A 523 23.03 4.78 10.40
N VAL A 524 23.83 5.56 11.07
CA VAL A 524 25.15 5.97 10.56
C VAL A 524 26.03 4.75 10.35
N TRP A 525 26.06 3.83 11.32
CA TRP A 525 26.85 2.61 11.24
C TRP A 525 26.37 1.68 10.13
N GLY A 526 25.07 1.45 10.01
CA GLY A 526 24.49 0.60 8.96
C GLY A 526 24.72 1.14 7.55
N VAL A 527 24.61 2.47 7.35
CA VAL A 527 24.93 3.10 6.07
C VAL A 527 26.42 3.00 5.76
N MET A 528 27.28 3.22 6.74
CA MET A 528 28.72 3.02 6.58
C MET A 528 29.08 1.61 6.11
N ASN A 529 28.53 0.59 6.75
CA ASN A 529 28.73 -0.82 6.38
C ASN A 529 28.23 -1.10 4.96
N THR A 530 27.10 -0.50 4.56
CA THR A 530 26.57 -0.62 3.19
C THR A 530 27.57 -0.10 2.15
N PHE A 531 28.12 1.10 2.37
CA PHE A 531 29.13 1.67 1.45
C PHE A 531 30.46 0.92 1.47
N ALA A 532 30.87 0.39 2.62
CA ALA A 532 32.07 -0.44 2.69
C ALA A 532 31.92 -1.74 1.87
N SER A 533 30.76 -2.42 2.00
CA SER A 533 30.46 -3.63 1.22
C SER A 533 30.37 -3.34 -0.29
N LEU A 534 29.82 -2.18 -0.66
CA LEU A 534 29.75 -1.74 -2.05
C LEU A 534 31.14 -1.47 -2.63
N ALA A 535 32.02 -0.82 -1.87
CA ALA A 535 33.39 -0.55 -2.28
C ALA A 535 34.21 -1.85 -2.44
N GLU A 536 33.95 -2.86 -1.60
CA GLU A 536 34.63 -4.15 -1.66
C GLU A 536 34.14 -5.03 -2.84
N SER A 537 32.84 -4.99 -3.15
CA SER A 537 32.26 -5.78 -4.25
C SER A 537 32.49 -5.20 -5.64
N GLY A 538 32.78 -3.90 -5.75
CA GLY A 538 33.02 -3.20 -7.04
C GLY A 538 31.79 -3.06 -7.93
N GLU A 539 30.66 -3.67 -7.59
CA GLU A 539 29.39 -3.62 -8.34
C GLU A 539 28.22 -3.15 -7.45
N ALA A 540 27.42 -2.22 -8.00
CA ALA A 540 26.21 -1.71 -7.31
C ALA A 540 25.09 -2.76 -7.38
N ASN A 541 25.14 -3.79 -6.53
CA ASN A 541 24.11 -4.81 -6.43
C ASN A 541 23.12 -4.47 -5.30
N LEU A 542 21.84 -4.41 -5.62
CA LEU A 542 20.76 -4.09 -4.68
C LEU A 542 20.71 -5.09 -3.50
N SER A 543 21.04 -6.34 -3.74
CA SER A 543 21.07 -7.39 -2.71
C SER A 543 22.20 -7.19 -1.67
N ALA A 544 23.28 -6.51 -2.02
CA ALA A 544 24.35 -6.14 -1.10
C ALA A 544 24.02 -4.91 -0.25
N ILE A 545 23.21 -3.99 -0.77
CA ILE A 545 22.84 -2.73 -0.12
C ILE A 545 21.68 -2.94 0.88
N ALA A 546 20.69 -3.75 0.52
CA ALA A 546 19.43 -3.90 1.24
C ALA A 546 19.58 -4.29 2.73
N PRO A 547 20.48 -5.24 3.15
CA PRO A 547 20.62 -5.60 4.55
C PRO A 547 21.12 -4.45 5.44
N GLY A 548 22.13 -3.70 4.98
CA GLY A 548 22.67 -2.57 5.73
C GLY A 548 21.67 -1.43 5.92
N VAL A 549 20.90 -1.10 4.88
CA VAL A 549 19.84 -0.08 4.96
C VAL A 549 18.70 -0.55 5.86
N ALA A 550 18.26 -1.79 5.74
CA ALA A 550 17.20 -2.35 6.58
C ALA A 550 17.60 -2.34 8.07
N SER A 551 18.84 -2.74 8.37
CA SER A 551 19.42 -2.71 9.72
C SER A 551 19.46 -1.28 10.28
N ALA A 552 19.90 -0.31 9.48
CA ALA A 552 19.96 1.09 9.85
C ALA A 552 18.57 1.63 10.26
N LEU A 553 17.56 1.44 9.41
CA LEU A 553 16.19 1.90 9.65
C LEU A 553 15.56 1.21 10.87
N ALA A 554 15.81 -0.09 11.06
CA ALA A 554 15.34 -0.83 12.23
C ALA A 554 15.90 -0.25 13.55
N CYS A 555 17.18 0.10 13.60
CA CYS A 555 17.78 0.71 14.80
C CYS A 555 17.08 2.02 15.18
N THR A 556 16.78 2.88 14.21
CA THR A 556 16.05 4.14 14.47
C THR A 556 14.64 3.88 14.97
N LEU A 557 13.93 2.93 14.37
CA LEU A 557 12.59 2.55 14.79
C LEU A 557 12.59 2.11 16.27
N PHE A 558 13.50 1.23 16.66
CA PHE A 558 13.62 0.78 18.05
C PHE A 558 14.03 1.91 19.00
N GLY A 559 14.89 2.85 18.57
CA GLY A 559 15.21 4.05 19.35
C GLY A 559 13.99 4.92 19.65
N LEU A 560 13.09 5.11 18.68
CA LEU A 560 11.83 5.84 18.87
C LEU A 560 10.84 5.06 19.72
N PHE A 561 10.79 3.74 19.63
CA PHE A 561 9.97 2.89 20.50
C PHE A 561 10.33 3.02 21.99
N VAL A 562 11.58 3.34 22.31
CA VAL A 562 12.01 3.66 23.68
C VAL A 562 11.59 5.07 24.07
N ALA A 563 11.88 6.04 23.21
CA ALA A 563 11.74 7.46 23.54
C ALA A 563 10.29 7.90 23.76
N ILE A 564 9.38 7.44 22.88
CA ILE A 564 7.99 7.89 22.92
C ILE A 564 7.27 7.45 24.19
N PRO A 565 7.25 6.17 24.60
CA PRO A 565 6.63 5.76 25.84
C PRO A 565 7.29 6.39 27.09
N ALA A 566 8.63 6.50 27.08
CA ALA A 566 9.36 7.13 28.19
C ALA A 566 8.99 8.61 28.35
N LEU A 567 8.78 9.34 27.25
CA LEU A 567 8.34 10.74 27.27
C LEU A 567 6.94 10.90 27.91
N PHE A 568 5.98 10.07 27.49
CA PHE A 568 4.63 10.10 28.07
C PHE A 568 4.65 9.73 29.56
N ALA A 569 5.38 8.70 29.93
CA ALA A 569 5.52 8.24 31.30
C ALA A 569 6.19 9.31 32.18
N TYR A 570 7.26 9.93 31.72
CA TYR A 570 7.94 11.03 32.41
C TYR A 570 7.03 12.25 32.60
N SER A 571 6.34 12.66 31.54
CA SER A 571 5.42 13.80 31.60
C SER A 571 4.27 13.56 32.58
N TYR A 572 3.72 12.34 32.59
CA TYR A 572 2.68 11.96 33.54
C TYR A 572 3.17 12.03 35.00
N LEU A 573 4.31 11.40 35.33
CA LEU A 573 4.87 11.40 36.70
C LEU A 573 5.22 12.82 37.15
N THR A 574 5.87 13.61 36.31
CA THR A 574 6.27 14.98 36.63
C THR A 574 5.06 15.86 36.92
N ASN A 575 3.99 15.73 36.13
CA ASN A 575 2.75 16.48 36.38
C ASN A 575 2.09 16.07 37.70
N ARG A 576 2.03 14.78 38.02
CA ARG A 576 1.52 14.28 39.30
C ARG A 576 2.35 14.76 40.48
N MET A 577 3.68 14.77 40.36
CA MET A 577 4.59 15.28 41.42
C MET A 577 4.47 16.79 41.61
N LYS A 578 4.24 17.57 40.55
CA LYS A 578 3.97 19.00 40.66
C LYS A 578 2.72 19.28 41.48
N ASN A 579 1.62 18.55 41.21
CA ASN A 579 0.38 18.71 41.97
C ASN A 579 0.58 18.32 43.44
N LEU A 580 1.23 17.17 43.70
CA LEU A 580 1.53 16.75 45.07
C LEU A 580 2.38 17.76 45.84
N ASN A 581 3.37 18.38 45.17
CA ASN A 581 4.18 19.42 45.78
C ASN A 581 3.38 20.70 46.10
N ALA A 582 2.44 21.09 45.23
CA ALA A 582 1.54 22.21 45.47
C ALA A 582 0.64 21.95 46.69
N ASP A 583 0.02 20.77 46.78
CA ASP A 583 -0.81 20.36 47.92
C ASP A 583 0.03 20.34 49.23
N THR A 584 1.28 19.90 49.14
CA THR A 584 2.21 19.90 50.29
C THR A 584 2.56 21.31 50.76
N HIS A 585 2.74 22.28 49.85
CA HIS A 585 2.96 23.69 50.25
C HIS A 585 1.74 24.29 50.95
N ILE A 586 0.53 24.01 50.41
CA ILE A 586 -0.71 24.46 51.08
C ILE A 586 -0.80 23.91 52.49
N PHE A 587 -0.50 22.62 52.69
CA PHE A 587 -0.46 22.00 54.01
C PHE A 587 0.57 22.67 54.95
N ILE A 588 1.80 22.95 54.46
CA ILE A 588 2.85 23.61 55.25
C ILE A 588 2.38 24.97 55.73
N ASP A 589 1.78 25.79 54.86
CA ASP A 589 1.27 27.11 55.22
C ASP A 589 0.13 27.00 56.24
N GLU A 590 -0.80 26.08 56.04
CA GLU A 590 -1.92 25.84 56.97
C GLU A 590 -1.43 25.35 58.33
N PHE A 591 -0.47 24.43 58.38
CA PHE A 591 0.13 23.93 59.60
C PHE A 591 0.87 25.05 60.36
N ALA A 592 1.61 25.90 59.66
CA ALA A 592 2.30 27.03 60.25
C ALA A 592 1.32 28.03 60.87
N VAL A 593 0.22 28.33 60.20
CA VAL A 593 -0.82 29.25 60.76
C VAL A 593 -1.55 28.61 61.92
N LYS A 594 -1.92 27.31 61.88
CA LYS A 594 -2.54 26.63 63.05
C LYS A 594 -1.61 26.64 64.30
N VAL A 595 -0.32 26.38 64.08
CA VAL A 595 0.67 26.40 65.19
C VAL A 595 0.88 27.82 65.74
N GLU A 596 1.00 28.84 64.91
CA GLU A 596 1.12 30.23 65.30
C GLU A 596 -0.11 30.69 66.10
N GLY A 597 -1.31 30.29 65.69
CA GLY A 597 -2.56 30.62 66.42
C GLY A 597 -2.71 29.90 67.74
N ALA A 598 -2.19 28.66 67.89
CA ALA A 598 -2.31 27.86 69.11
C ALA A 598 -1.20 28.18 70.12
N TYR A 599 0.01 28.45 69.68
CA TYR A 599 1.21 28.55 70.50
C TYR A 599 1.99 29.86 70.34
N GLY A 600 1.59 30.79 69.48
CA GLY A 600 2.25 32.11 69.34
C GLY A 600 2.11 33.00 70.55
N GLU A 601 3.06 33.91 70.75
CA GLU A 601 2.96 34.95 71.81
C GLU A 601 1.66 35.75 71.63
N LYS A 602 0.80 35.78 72.64
CA LYS A 602 -0.37 36.67 72.61
C LYS A 602 0.14 38.11 72.84
N ALA A 603 -0.05 38.96 71.79
CA ALA A 603 0.30 40.38 71.85
C ALA A 603 -0.38 41.13 72.99
#